data_b49a15fa490a997329f7f7cbb1ed1dd7
#
_entry.id   b49a15fa490a997329f7f7cbb1ed1dd7
#
_cell.length_a   1.000
_cell.length_b   1.000
_cell.length_c   1.000
_cell.angle_alpha   90.00
_cell.angle_beta   90.00
_cell.angle_gamma   90.00
#
_symmetry.space_group_name_H-M   'P 1'
#
loop_
_entity.id
_entity.type
_entity.pdbx_description
1 polymer ?
#
loop_
_entity_poly.entity_id
_entity_poly.type
_entity_poly.pdbx_seq_one_letter_code
_entity_poly.pdbx_strand_id
1 'polypeptide(L)'
;MPFGLMPPATWGHREHVSEAVLVVAPDGLRGRIRFFAHDLEEALRQAHGDPALRLAVSAEVDGRFAAYLAPRFVLQQEGTPLAVRIVASGEDTFGHHRLWWYELAYDGYRPGAVLDLRNTLLFDRFADQQNRVVLRRPDAAERVFVFTPTADRFILTP
;
A
#
# COMPACT_ATOMS: atom_id res chain seq x y z
N MET A 1 8.21 -5.03 14.77
CA MET A 1 6.77 -4.93 15.09
C MET A 1 5.99 -5.80 14.13
N PRO A 2 5.09 -6.60 14.63
CA PRO A 2 4.19 -7.34 13.72
C PRO A 2 3.28 -6.35 13.00
N PHE A 3 2.97 -6.64 11.75
CA PHE A 3 1.92 -5.97 11.01
C PHE A 3 0.58 -6.45 11.59
N GLY A 4 0.06 -5.74 12.58
CA GLY A 4 -1.24 -6.10 13.15
C GLY A 4 -2.33 -6.04 12.08
N LEU A 5 -3.20 -7.03 12.10
CA LEU A 5 -4.37 -7.04 11.25
C LEU A 5 -5.34 -5.97 11.73
N MET A 6 -5.83 -5.14 10.82
CA MET A 6 -6.91 -4.23 11.13
C MET A 6 -8.20 -5.01 11.37
N PRO A 7 -9.04 -4.54 12.30
CA PRO A 7 -10.33 -5.19 12.53
C PRO A 7 -11.16 -5.26 11.24
N PRO A 8 -11.87 -6.35 11.02
CA PRO A 8 -12.73 -6.55 9.85
C PRO A 8 -13.73 -5.42 9.58
N ALA A 9 -14.18 -4.74 10.61
CA ALA A 9 -15.17 -3.68 10.52
C ALA A 9 -14.76 -2.50 9.62
N THR A 10 -13.47 -2.30 9.36
CA THR A 10 -12.98 -1.20 8.49
C THR A 10 -13.20 -1.46 7.02
N TRP A 11 -13.47 -2.71 6.64
CA TRP A 11 -13.70 -3.12 5.24
C TRP A 11 -15.19 -3.26 4.90
N GLY A 12 -16.08 -3.19 5.91
CA GLY A 12 -17.44 -3.71 5.84
C GLY A 12 -18.46 -2.90 5.03
N HIS A 13 -18.16 -1.65 4.63
CA HIS A 13 -19.17 -0.77 4.04
C HIS A 13 -18.75 -0.11 2.73
N ARG A 14 -17.57 -0.44 2.19
CA ARG A 14 -17.09 0.15 0.95
C ARG A 14 -16.67 -0.94 -0.02
N GLU A 15 -17.02 -0.71 -1.29
CA GLU A 15 -16.75 -1.69 -2.35
C GLU A 15 -15.27 -1.71 -2.74
N HIS A 16 -14.59 -0.56 -2.72
CA HIS A 16 -13.21 -0.45 -3.19
C HIS A 16 -12.33 0.22 -2.13
N VAL A 17 -11.50 -0.59 -1.49
CA VAL A 17 -10.58 -0.12 -0.45
C VAL A 17 -9.24 -0.84 -0.57
N SER A 18 -8.20 -0.15 -0.16
CA SER A 18 -6.90 -0.75 0.15
C SER A 18 -6.46 -0.30 1.53
N GLU A 19 -5.52 -1.04 2.12
CA GLU A 19 -4.95 -0.68 3.40
C GLU A 19 -3.44 -0.93 3.38
N ALA A 20 -2.71 0.06 3.82
CA ALA A 20 -1.27 -0.06 4.06
C ALA A 20 -0.97 0.22 5.52
N VAL A 21 -0.11 -0.59 6.11
CA VAL A 21 0.47 -0.35 7.43
C VAL A 21 1.95 -0.06 7.22
N LEU A 22 2.37 1.13 7.61
CA LEU A 22 3.78 1.55 7.58
C LEU A 22 4.33 1.49 8.99
N VAL A 23 5.46 0.84 9.15
CA VAL A 23 6.14 0.68 10.45
C VAL A 23 7.51 1.33 10.38
N VAL A 24 7.71 2.35 11.19
CA VAL A 24 9.01 2.97 11.39
C VAL A 24 9.76 2.19 12.46
N ALA A 25 10.92 1.67 12.10
CA ALA A 25 11.79 0.91 12.98
C ALA A 25 13.19 1.57 13.02
N PRO A 26 14.03 1.28 14.03
CA PRO A 26 15.38 1.85 14.09
C PRO A 26 16.24 1.54 12.87
N ASP A 27 15.97 0.41 12.21
CA ASP A 27 16.72 -0.07 11.03
C ASP A 27 16.08 0.31 9.69
N GLY A 28 14.94 1.01 9.68
CA GLY A 28 14.33 1.45 8.43
C GLY A 28 12.82 1.57 8.47
N LEU A 29 12.26 1.66 7.28
CA LEU A 29 10.82 1.78 7.07
C LEU A 29 10.33 0.56 6.29
N ARG A 30 9.29 -0.07 6.81
CA ARG A 30 8.64 -1.23 6.19
C ARG A 30 7.16 -0.96 6.02
N GLY A 31 6.58 -1.63 5.04
CA GLY A 31 5.16 -1.55 4.79
C GLY A 31 4.55 -2.91 4.52
N ARG A 32 3.27 -3.04 4.79
CA ARG A 32 2.44 -4.13 4.29
C ARG A 32 1.18 -3.51 3.72
N ILE A 33 0.92 -3.82 2.46
CA ILE A 33 -0.25 -3.31 1.76
C ILE A 33 -1.13 -4.47 1.33
N ARG A 34 -2.44 -4.31 1.44
CA ARG A 34 -3.39 -5.34 1.04
C ARG A 34 -4.57 -4.75 0.28
N PHE A 35 -5.09 -5.56 -0.61
CA PHE A 35 -6.16 -5.23 -1.53
C PHE A 35 -7.18 -6.35 -1.57
N PHE A 36 -8.39 -6.05 -2.00
CA PHE A 36 -9.22 -7.10 -2.58
C PHE A 36 -8.51 -7.64 -3.82
N ALA A 37 -8.33 -8.96 -3.88
CA ALA A 37 -7.53 -9.58 -4.94
C ALA A 37 -8.09 -9.27 -6.34
N HIS A 38 -9.42 -9.31 -6.50
CA HIS A 38 -10.07 -9.02 -7.75
C HIS A 38 -9.78 -7.59 -8.25
N ASP A 39 -9.85 -6.62 -7.35
CA ASP A 39 -9.61 -5.21 -7.68
C ASP A 39 -8.17 -4.98 -8.14
N LEU A 40 -7.21 -5.56 -7.42
CA LEU A 40 -5.80 -5.44 -7.78
C LEU A 40 -5.52 -6.13 -9.12
N GLU A 41 -6.06 -7.32 -9.32
CA GLU A 41 -5.89 -8.08 -10.55
C GLU A 41 -6.41 -7.30 -11.76
N GLU A 42 -7.59 -6.70 -11.64
CA GLU A 42 -8.14 -5.83 -12.69
C GLU A 42 -7.26 -4.60 -12.96
N ALA A 43 -6.79 -3.96 -11.91
CA ALA A 43 -5.92 -2.78 -12.04
C ALA A 43 -4.60 -3.12 -12.75
N LEU A 44 -3.99 -4.25 -12.40
CA LEU A 44 -2.76 -4.71 -13.05
C LEU A 44 -2.99 -5.14 -14.50
N ARG A 45 -4.09 -5.80 -14.79
CA ARG A 45 -4.47 -6.14 -16.18
C ARG A 45 -4.59 -4.89 -17.03
N GLN A 46 -5.26 -3.88 -16.53
CA GLN A 46 -5.42 -2.61 -17.25
C GLN A 46 -4.07 -1.90 -17.42
N ALA A 47 -3.29 -1.80 -16.38
CA ALA A 47 -2.01 -1.07 -16.40
C ALA A 47 -0.99 -1.71 -17.35
N HIS A 48 -1.00 -3.02 -17.46
CA HIS A 48 -0.04 -3.78 -18.30
C HIS A 48 -0.61 -4.23 -19.63
N GLY A 49 -1.89 -3.95 -19.92
CA GLY A 49 -2.52 -4.41 -21.16
C GLY A 49 -2.53 -5.92 -21.29
N ASP A 50 -2.62 -6.64 -20.18
CA ASP A 50 -2.56 -8.10 -20.13
C ASP A 50 -3.83 -8.67 -19.47
N PRO A 51 -4.87 -9.01 -20.27
CA PRO A 51 -6.12 -9.53 -19.72
C PRO A 51 -5.99 -10.92 -19.07
N ALA A 52 -4.89 -11.61 -19.30
CA ALA A 52 -4.64 -12.94 -18.73
C ALA A 52 -3.86 -12.90 -17.42
N LEU A 53 -3.42 -11.72 -16.95
CA LEU A 53 -2.65 -11.57 -15.74
C LEU A 53 -3.42 -12.13 -14.53
N ARG A 54 -2.77 -12.97 -13.76
CA ARG A 54 -3.26 -13.54 -12.50
C ARG A 54 -2.29 -13.23 -11.37
N LEU A 55 -2.81 -12.89 -10.21
CA LEU A 55 -2.00 -12.76 -9.01
C LEU A 55 -1.37 -14.10 -8.64
N ALA A 56 -0.08 -14.08 -8.39
CA ALA A 56 0.69 -15.25 -8.00
C ALA A 56 1.93 -14.81 -7.23
N VAL A 57 2.41 -15.69 -6.36
CA VAL A 57 3.70 -15.50 -5.68
C VAL A 57 4.81 -15.86 -6.68
N SER A 58 5.24 -14.88 -7.45
CA SER A 58 6.27 -15.05 -8.48
C SER A 58 7.02 -13.75 -8.71
N ALA A 59 8.27 -13.86 -9.16
CA ALA A 59 9.08 -12.70 -9.51
C ALA A 59 8.45 -11.87 -10.64
N GLU A 60 7.79 -12.51 -11.59
CA GLU A 60 7.12 -11.83 -12.71
C GLU A 60 5.98 -10.94 -12.20
N VAL A 61 5.08 -11.48 -11.40
CA VAL A 61 3.94 -10.72 -10.84
C VAL A 61 4.43 -9.65 -9.88
N ASP A 62 5.42 -9.95 -9.06
CA ASP A 62 6.02 -8.96 -8.16
C ASP A 62 6.60 -7.78 -8.95
N GLY A 63 7.28 -8.05 -10.07
CA GLY A 63 7.80 -7.01 -10.95
C GLY A 63 6.70 -6.15 -11.58
N ARG A 64 5.59 -6.76 -11.98
CA ARG A 64 4.41 -6.05 -12.49
C ARG A 64 3.78 -5.16 -11.44
N PHE A 65 3.65 -5.68 -10.23
CA PHE A 65 3.14 -4.89 -9.11
C PHE A 65 4.09 -3.75 -8.75
N ALA A 66 5.39 -3.98 -8.66
CA ALA A 66 6.37 -2.94 -8.36
C ALA A 66 6.31 -1.79 -9.37
N ALA A 67 6.20 -2.11 -10.66
CA ALA A 67 6.07 -1.11 -11.72
C ALA A 67 4.75 -0.31 -11.60
N TYR A 68 3.68 -0.95 -11.19
CA TYR A 68 2.39 -0.30 -10.93
C TYR A 68 2.44 0.60 -9.69
N LEU A 69 3.07 0.11 -8.64
CA LEU A 69 3.16 0.78 -7.33
C LEU A 69 3.99 2.06 -7.38
N ALA A 70 5.16 2.01 -8.03
CA ALA A 70 6.16 3.08 -7.93
C ALA A 70 5.63 4.48 -8.25
N PRO A 71 4.85 4.71 -9.32
CA PRO A 71 4.31 6.05 -9.58
C PRO A 71 3.05 6.37 -8.77
N ARG A 72 2.43 5.40 -8.08
CA ARG A 72 1.13 5.57 -7.42
C ARG A 72 1.18 5.55 -5.90
N PHE A 73 2.27 5.08 -5.34
CA PHE A 73 2.47 5.07 -3.89
C PHE A 73 3.89 5.59 -3.63
N VAL A 74 4.00 6.91 -3.52
CA VAL A 74 5.30 7.59 -3.48
C VAL A 74 5.54 8.13 -2.09
N LEU A 75 6.37 7.41 -1.34
CA LEU A 75 6.92 7.90 -0.09
C LEU A 75 8.17 8.72 -0.39
N GLN A 76 8.25 9.92 0.17
CA GLN A 76 9.41 10.78 -0.03
C GLN A 76 9.78 11.54 1.22
N GLN A 77 11.04 11.89 1.30
CA GLN A 77 11.61 12.74 2.35
C GLN A 77 12.41 13.85 1.67
N GLU A 78 12.13 15.11 2.05
CA GLU A 78 12.81 16.29 1.49
C GLU A 78 12.82 16.28 -0.05
N GLY A 79 11.68 15.92 -0.65
CA GLY A 79 11.52 15.89 -2.10
C GLY A 79 12.16 14.71 -2.81
N THR A 80 12.81 13.79 -2.10
CA THR A 80 13.45 12.61 -2.67
C THR A 80 12.60 11.38 -2.43
N PRO A 81 12.12 10.69 -3.49
CA PRO A 81 11.40 9.44 -3.34
C PRO A 81 12.28 8.35 -2.72
N LEU A 82 11.68 7.57 -1.81
CA LEU A 82 12.34 6.39 -1.25
C LEU A 82 12.19 5.22 -2.24
N ALA A 83 13.27 4.49 -2.44
CA ALA A 83 13.25 3.29 -3.26
C ALA A 83 12.51 2.17 -2.52
N VAL A 84 11.60 1.49 -3.21
CA VAL A 84 10.79 0.41 -2.65
C VAL A 84 11.24 -0.94 -3.20
N ARG A 85 11.27 -1.96 -2.34
CA ARG A 85 11.50 -3.36 -2.71
C ARG A 85 10.33 -4.21 -2.23
N ILE A 86 9.90 -5.14 -3.08
CA ILE A 86 8.94 -6.18 -2.68
C ILE A 86 9.71 -7.24 -1.90
N VAL A 87 9.28 -7.51 -0.67
CA VAL A 87 9.93 -8.50 0.21
C VAL A 87 9.19 -9.83 0.15
N ALA A 88 7.87 -9.78 0.14
CA ALA A 88 7.02 -10.98 0.12
C ALA A 88 5.63 -10.62 -0.39
N SER A 89 4.90 -11.62 -0.80
CA SER A 89 3.50 -11.51 -1.20
C SER A 89 2.73 -12.74 -0.83
N GLY A 90 1.43 -12.66 -0.80
CA GLY A 90 0.58 -13.79 -0.52
C GLY A 90 -0.89 -13.47 -0.57
N GLU A 91 -1.66 -14.54 -0.40
CA GLU A 91 -3.12 -14.48 -0.36
C GLU A 91 -3.61 -14.56 1.08
N ASP A 92 -4.70 -13.89 1.36
CA ASP A 92 -5.42 -13.97 2.60
C ASP A 92 -6.92 -13.98 2.31
N THR A 93 -7.74 -14.18 3.33
CA THR A 93 -9.20 -14.18 3.18
C THR A 93 -9.83 -13.29 4.24
N PHE A 94 -10.92 -12.65 3.84
CA PHE A 94 -11.78 -11.92 4.75
C PHE A 94 -13.24 -12.22 4.39
N GLY A 95 -13.90 -13.04 5.21
CA GLY A 95 -15.22 -13.56 4.88
C GLY A 95 -15.20 -14.35 3.57
N HIS A 96 -15.96 -13.89 2.58
CA HIS A 96 -15.98 -14.47 1.23
C HIS A 96 -14.99 -13.81 0.26
N HIS A 97 -14.21 -12.84 0.73
CA HIS A 97 -13.31 -12.07 -0.12
C HIS A 97 -11.90 -12.64 -0.08
N ARG A 98 -11.29 -12.77 -1.27
CA ARG A 98 -9.85 -13.00 -1.40
C ARG A 98 -9.16 -11.65 -1.24
N LEU A 99 -8.16 -11.62 -0.36
CA LEU A 99 -7.25 -10.49 -0.20
C LEU A 99 -5.90 -10.87 -0.75
N TRP A 100 -5.19 -9.89 -1.28
CA TRP A 100 -3.80 -10.04 -1.70
C TRP A 100 -2.94 -9.00 -1.00
N TRP A 101 -1.79 -9.41 -0.50
CA TRP A 101 -0.91 -8.52 0.25
C TRP A 101 0.52 -8.56 -0.27
N TYR A 102 1.20 -7.44 -0.09
CA TYR A 102 2.64 -7.28 -0.34
C TYR A 102 3.32 -6.73 0.91
N GLU A 103 4.48 -7.28 1.25
CA GLU A 103 5.41 -6.66 2.18
C GLU A 103 6.45 -5.86 1.40
N LEU A 104 6.71 -4.64 1.88
CA LEU A 104 7.53 -3.64 1.24
C LEU A 104 8.65 -3.22 2.18
N ALA A 105 9.84 -3.02 1.65
CA ALA A 105 10.94 -2.40 2.35
C ALA A 105 11.35 -1.14 1.59
N TYR A 106 11.58 -0.06 2.34
CA TYR A 106 11.96 1.23 1.77
C TYR A 106 13.41 1.53 2.11
N ASP A 107 14.22 1.72 1.08
CA ASP A 107 15.63 2.06 1.21
C ASP A 107 15.79 3.58 1.31
N GLY A 108 16.80 4.03 2.06
CA GLY A 108 17.12 5.44 2.20
C GLY A 108 16.28 6.22 3.20
N TYR A 109 15.41 5.55 3.95
CA TYR A 109 14.65 6.21 5.00
C TYR A 109 15.58 6.77 6.07
N ARG A 110 15.34 8.04 6.47
CA ARG A 110 16.11 8.74 7.50
C ARG A 110 15.21 9.08 8.69
N PRO A 111 15.52 8.58 9.88
CA PRO A 111 14.79 8.98 11.08
C PRO A 111 14.82 10.49 11.30
N GLY A 112 13.69 11.06 11.72
CA GLY A 112 13.57 12.48 12.02
C GLY A 112 13.31 13.40 10.84
N ALA A 113 13.51 12.95 9.61
CA ALA A 113 13.11 13.72 8.43
C ALA A 113 11.62 13.58 8.16
N VAL A 114 11.00 14.65 7.67
CA VAL A 114 9.57 14.64 7.32
C VAL A 114 9.31 13.58 6.25
N LEU A 115 8.31 12.76 6.49
CA LEU A 115 7.85 11.74 5.56
C LEU A 115 6.51 12.16 4.97
N ASP A 116 6.43 12.25 3.67
CA ASP A 116 5.16 12.48 2.98
C ASP A 116 4.83 11.34 2.02
N LEU A 117 3.55 11.16 1.77
CA LEU A 117 3.03 10.10 0.91
C LEU A 117 2.01 10.67 -0.06
N ARG A 118 2.20 10.35 -1.33
CA ARG A 118 1.16 10.45 -2.35
C ARG A 118 0.69 9.04 -2.67
N ASN A 119 -0.62 8.80 -2.58
CA ASN A 119 -1.22 7.49 -2.78
C ASN A 119 -2.42 7.62 -3.72
N THR A 120 -2.23 7.17 -4.97
CA THR A 120 -3.27 7.18 -6.01
C THR A 120 -3.62 5.77 -6.50
N LEU A 121 -3.31 4.76 -5.70
CA LEU A 121 -3.57 3.37 -6.07
C LEU A 121 -5.04 3.15 -6.41
N LEU A 122 -5.30 2.53 -7.54
CA LEU A 122 -6.63 2.17 -8.05
C LEU A 122 -7.57 3.36 -8.35
N PHE A 123 -7.14 4.60 -8.23
CA PHE A 123 -7.99 5.76 -8.50
C PHE A 123 -8.37 5.89 -9.98
N ASP A 124 -7.52 5.41 -10.87
CA ASP A 124 -7.78 5.36 -12.31
C ASP A 124 -8.74 4.23 -12.70
N ARG A 125 -9.01 3.32 -11.79
CA ARG A 125 -9.93 2.19 -12.02
C ARG A 125 -11.28 2.37 -11.32
N PHE A 126 -11.28 2.90 -10.10
CA PHE A 126 -12.48 3.02 -9.26
C PHE A 126 -12.60 4.44 -8.70
N ALA A 127 -13.68 5.13 -9.09
CA ALA A 127 -13.93 6.51 -8.64
C ALA A 127 -14.21 6.61 -7.14
N ASP A 128 -14.69 5.54 -6.53
CA ASP A 128 -15.02 5.46 -5.10
C ASP A 128 -13.90 4.86 -4.24
N GLN A 129 -12.73 4.60 -4.83
CA GLN A 129 -11.59 4.01 -4.11
C GLN A 129 -11.19 4.86 -2.91
N GLN A 130 -11.00 4.20 -1.77
CA GLN A 130 -10.34 4.77 -0.60
C GLN A 130 -9.12 3.94 -0.24
N ASN A 131 -8.02 4.63 0.00
CA ASN A 131 -6.77 4.00 0.42
C ASN A 131 -6.47 4.43 1.84
N ARG A 132 -6.51 3.49 2.76
CA ARG A 132 -6.23 3.73 4.17
C ARG A 132 -4.75 3.44 4.44
N VAL A 133 -4.09 4.34 5.14
CA VAL A 133 -2.70 4.16 5.56
C VAL A 133 -2.61 4.37 7.07
N VAL A 134 -2.02 3.40 7.72
CA VAL A 134 -1.76 3.41 9.16
C VAL A 134 -0.26 3.57 9.36
N LEU A 135 0.16 4.57 10.11
CA LEU A 135 1.55 4.79 10.47
C LEU A 135 1.78 4.39 11.92
N ARG A 136 2.71 3.46 12.12
CA ARG A 136 3.17 3.01 13.44
C ARG A 136 4.60 3.44 13.68
N ARG A 137 4.81 4.09 14.81
CA ARG A 137 6.13 4.55 15.28
C ARG A 137 6.36 4.06 16.72
N PRO A 138 7.63 3.77 17.11
CA PRO A 138 7.90 3.18 18.44
C PRO A 138 7.40 4.03 19.61
N ASP A 139 7.56 5.36 19.53
CA ASP A 139 7.34 6.27 20.66
C ASP A 139 6.19 7.26 20.43
N ALA A 140 5.27 6.92 19.55
CA ALA A 140 4.14 7.80 19.22
C ALA A 140 2.86 7.00 19.00
N ALA A 141 1.74 7.67 19.19
CA ALA A 141 0.44 7.09 18.87
C ALA A 141 0.35 6.77 17.37
N GLU A 142 -0.35 5.69 17.07
CA GLU A 142 -0.69 5.30 15.71
C GLU A 142 -1.49 6.41 15.03
N ARG A 143 -1.15 6.71 13.78
CA ARG A 143 -1.89 7.69 12.97
C ARG A 143 -2.51 7.01 11.76
N VAL A 144 -3.69 7.47 11.41
CA VAL A 144 -4.45 6.92 10.28
C VAL A 144 -4.75 8.04 9.28
N PHE A 145 -4.51 7.74 7.99
CA PHE A 145 -4.76 8.64 6.89
C PHE A 145 -5.67 7.96 5.88
N VAL A 146 -6.65 8.68 5.34
CA VAL A 146 -7.53 8.15 4.30
C VAL A 146 -7.31 8.99 3.04
N PHE A 147 -6.82 8.32 1.99
CA PHE A 147 -6.56 8.93 0.69
C PHE A 147 -7.75 8.70 -0.22
N THR A 148 -8.15 9.75 -0.91
CA THR A 148 -9.23 9.74 -1.91
C THR A 148 -8.77 10.47 -3.17
N PRO A 149 -9.49 10.38 -4.29
CA PRO A 149 -9.11 11.12 -5.50
C PRO A 149 -9.00 12.64 -5.32
N THR A 150 -9.65 13.20 -4.30
CA THR A 150 -9.57 14.63 -3.98
C THR A 150 -8.62 14.96 -2.81
N ALA A 151 -8.06 13.94 -2.16
CA ALA A 151 -7.11 14.08 -1.06
C ALA A 151 -6.08 12.95 -1.16
N ASP A 152 -5.15 13.09 -2.11
CA ASP A 152 -4.23 12.02 -2.50
C ASP A 152 -2.82 12.17 -1.91
N ARG A 153 -2.58 13.18 -1.08
CA ARG A 153 -1.27 13.44 -0.48
C ARG A 153 -1.40 13.92 0.96
N PHE A 154 -0.59 13.34 1.84
CA PHE A 154 -0.50 13.76 3.24
C PHE A 154 0.94 13.75 3.72
N ILE A 155 1.23 14.66 4.65
CA ILE A 155 2.44 14.59 5.46
C ILE A 155 2.15 13.61 6.60
N LEU A 156 2.90 12.51 6.63
CA LEU A 156 2.69 11.43 7.59
C LEU A 156 3.37 11.71 8.94
N THR A 157 4.52 12.38 8.91
CA THR A 157 5.27 12.76 10.11
C THR A 157 5.47 14.26 10.12
N PRO A 158 5.43 14.89 11.33
CA PRO A 158 5.74 16.30 11.45
C PRO A 158 7.18 16.62 11.08
#